data_cbc88572297ae3c4d40c713a2d947b5c
#
_entry.id   cbc88572297ae3c4d40c713a2d947b5c
#
_cell.length_a   1.000
_cell.length_b   1.000
_cell.length_c   1.000
_cell.angle_alpha   90.00
_cell.angle_beta   90.00
_cell.angle_gamma   90.00
#
_symmetry.space_group_name_H-M   'P 1'
#
loop_
_entity.id
_entity.type
_entity.pdbx_description
1 polymer ?
#
loop_
_entity_poly.entity_id
_entity_poly.type
_entity_poly.pdbx_seq_one_letter_code
_entity_poly.pdbx_strand_id
1 'polypeptide(L)'
;MTPDPLTLTRDAAPLLVPTVQPAAPVPAPVRIVTPTRRIKVIQFGPALDVRGGITTVEQHICDYLAPYVSLRHVATMDEGSKLGRALTFARAVRELRRVLEGIDPCIVHIHFASRGSALRKMILAGMVTRAGRPLVLHAHGGYFDEFHRRLPGVLRRTVDGILQRANVVIALSSRWRDFYVNECEVSPSHVTVLPNPVRWTADVPNRAGRTTVQFLFLGRMCQKKGTYDLVNAFAALPDAVRARARLTLAGDGDLEAIRKLAEPFGEQIKVLSWVDSSERERLLAQSDVFVLPSYNEGVPMALLEAMAAGLPAIVTPVGGIPDVLRHGVEGLMVEPAHVTDLSAAMARLVTHDDERIASGRRAHERARSFDVHAYARNLAEIYQRIAPVAEYRELA
;
A
#
# COMPACT_ATOMS: atom_id res chain seq x y z
N MET A 1 -31.17 58.20 26.44
CA MET A 1 -30.38 58.07 25.20
C MET A 1 -29.42 56.93 25.41
N THR A 2 -29.79 55.74 24.98
CA THR A 2 -28.99 54.52 25.00
C THR A 2 -28.41 54.33 23.61
N PRO A 3 -27.14 54.01 23.42
CA PRO A 3 -26.57 53.70 22.13
C PRO A 3 -26.80 52.25 21.75
N ASP A 4 -27.07 52.06 20.45
CA ASP A 4 -27.32 50.84 19.70
C ASP A 4 -26.12 49.89 19.61
N PRO A 5 -26.31 48.57 19.57
CA PRO A 5 -25.20 47.62 19.48
C PRO A 5 -24.73 47.45 18.03
N LEU A 6 -23.41 47.49 17.88
CA LEU A 6 -22.61 47.30 16.69
C LEU A 6 -22.91 45.99 15.96
N THR A 7 -23.32 46.10 14.71
CA THR A 7 -23.33 45.02 13.69
C THR A 7 -21.92 44.64 13.29
N LEU A 8 -21.50 43.44 13.66
CA LEU A 8 -20.32 42.79 13.14
C LEU A 8 -20.66 42.09 11.81
N THR A 9 -20.29 42.71 10.70
CA THR A 9 -20.28 42.07 9.37
C THR A 9 -19.13 41.03 9.33
N ARG A 10 -19.49 39.79 9.25
CA ARG A 10 -18.57 38.69 8.92
C ARG A 10 -18.37 38.65 7.41
N ASP A 11 -17.30 39.21 6.91
CA ASP A 11 -16.73 38.86 5.60
C ASP A 11 -15.94 37.58 5.73
N ALA A 12 -16.60 36.42 5.52
CA ALA A 12 -15.95 35.17 5.29
C ALA A 12 -15.71 35.01 3.79
N ALA A 13 -14.47 35.14 3.35
CA ALA A 13 -14.10 34.83 1.98
C ALA A 13 -14.48 33.35 1.66
N PRO A 14 -15.07 33.09 0.47
CA PRO A 14 -15.40 31.72 0.09
C PRO A 14 -14.13 30.91 -0.14
N LEU A 15 -13.99 29.79 0.58
CA LEU A 15 -13.01 28.78 0.31
C LEU A 15 -13.17 28.28 -1.13
N LEU A 16 -12.17 28.53 -1.97
CA LEU A 16 -12.07 27.98 -3.32
C LEU A 16 -12.02 26.45 -3.21
N VAL A 17 -13.14 25.80 -3.50
CA VAL A 17 -13.22 24.37 -3.70
C VAL A 17 -12.53 24.07 -5.04
N PRO A 18 -11.44 23.28 -5.07
CA PRO A 18 -10.84 22.90 -6.34
C PRO A 18 -11.83 22.06 -7.13
N THR A 19 -12.15 22.49 -8.34
CA THR A 19 -12.96 21.75 -9.31
C THR A 19 -12.28 20.42 -9.62
N VAL A 20 -12.89 19.33 -9.15
CA VAL A 20 -12.46 17.96 -9.47
C VAL A 20 -12.76 17.74 -10.95
N GLN A 21 -11.71 17.56 -11.76
CA GLN A 21 -11.88 17.09 -13.13
C GLN A 21 -12.51 15.70 -13.10
N PRO A 22 -13.50 15.39 -13.94
CA PRO A 22 -14.08 14.06 -14.04
C PRO A 22 -13.00 13.06 -14.42
N ALA A 23 -12.99 11.90 -13.75
CA ALA A 23 -12.11 10.79 -14.06
C ALA A 23 -12.23 10.44 -15.54
N ALA A 24 -11.07 10.27 -16.21
CA ALA A 24 -11.02 9.86 -17.60
C ALA A 24 -11.85 8.59 -17.82
N PRO A 25 -12.56 8.45 -18.97
CA PRO A 25 -13.39 7.29 -19.23
C PRO A 25 -12.53 6.01 -19.23
N VAL A 26 -13.05 4.97 -18.57
CA VAL A 26 -12.46 3.63 -18.57
C VAL A 26 -12.36 3.16 -20.02
N PRO A 27 -11.16 2.83 -20.53
CA PRO A 27 -11.03 2.35 -21.89
C PRO A 27 -11.82 1.04 -22.08
N ALA A 28 -12.44 0.90 -23.25
CA ALA A 28 -13.21 -0.27 -23.62
C ALA A 28 -12.37 -1.57 -23.48
N PRO A 29 -12.98 -2.72 -23.11
CA PRO A 29 -12.24 -3.95 -22.91
C PRO A 29 -11.56 -4.38 -24.21
N VAL A 30 -10.24 -4.39 -24.21
CA VAL A 30 -9.42 -4.95 -25.29
C VAL A 30 -9.72 -6.45 -25.33
N ARG A 31 -10.09 -6.97 -26.50
CA ARG A 31 -10.23 -8.41 -26.74
C ARG A 31 -8.89 -9.09 -26.42
N ILE A 32 -8.86 -9.84 -25.34
CA ILE A 32 -7.71 -10.68 -24.98
C ILE A 32 -7.68 -11.83 -25.99
N VAL A 33 -6.83 -11.72 -26.99
CA VAL A 33 -6.46 -12.87 -27.83
C VAL A 33 -5.62 -13.77 -26.93
N THR A 34 -6.13 -14.96 -26.60
CA THR A 34 -5.39 -15.96 -25.82
C THR A 34 -4.19 -16.42 -26.66
N PRO A 35 -2.96 -16.04 -26.31
CA PRO A 35 -1.80 -16.48 -27.08
C PRO A 35 -1.57 -17.98 -26.85
N THR A 36 -1.20 -18.70 -27.90
CA THR A 36 -0.85 -20.14 -27.85
C THR A 36 0.35 -20.44 -26.94
N ARG A 37 1.15 -19.45 -26.60
CA ARG A 37 2.26 -19.57 -25.62
C ARG A 37 2.16 -18.45 -24.59
N ARG A 38 2.07 -18.81 -23.29
CA ARG A 38 1.98 -17.84 -22.19
C ARG A 38 3.31 -17.10 -22.02
N ILE A 39 3.26 -15.78 -21.81
CA ILE A 39 4.43 -14.96 -21.48
C ILE A 39 5.09 -15.51 -20.23
N LYS A 40 6.40 -15.80 -20.29
CA LYS A 40 7.18 -16.22 -19.12
C LYS A 40 7.57 -15.01 -18.30
N VAL A 41 7.26 -15.03 -17.01
CA VAL A 41 7.64 -13.99 -16.04
C VAL A 41 8.41 -14.63 -14.90
N ILE A 42 9.56 -14.07 -14.57
CA ILE A 42 10.35 -14.47 -13.41
C ILE A 42 10.33 -13.33 -12.40
N GLN A 43 9.62 -13.57 -11.28
CA GLN A 43 9.44 -12.60 -10.22
C GLN A 43 10.48 -12.78 -9.13
N PHE A 44 11.15 -11.69 -8.74
CA PHE A 44 12.15 -11.63 -7.68
C PHE A 44 11.64 -10.78 -6.51
N GLY A 45 11.42 -11.39 -5.36
CA GLY A 45 10.93 -10.75 -4.15
C GLY A 45 11.43 -11.40 -2.87
N PRO A 46 10.91 -11.05 -1.68
CA PRO A 46 11.08 -11.85 -0.47
C PRO A 46 10.48 -13.24 -0.65
N ALA A 47 10.86 -14.20 0.19
CA ALA A 47 10.18 -15.50 0.24
C ALA A 47 8.71 -15.30 0.64
N LEU A 48 7.80 -16.08 0.07
CA LEU A 48 6.35 -15.86 0.22
C LEU A 48 5.82 -16.10 1.64
N ASP A 49 6.62 -16.66 2.53
CA ASP A 49 6.36 -16.85 3.97
C ASP A 49 6.87 -15.68 4.84
N VAL A 50 7.63 -14.74 4.26
CA VAL A 50 8.09 -13.53 4.96
C VAL A 50 6.92 -12.61 5.26
N ARG A 51 6.84 -12.16 6.51
CA ARG A 51 5.76 -11.26 6.96
C ARG A 51 5.89 -9.87 6.35
N GLY A 52 4.80 -9.37 5.74
CA GLY A 52 4.75 -7.99 5.25
C GLY A 52 3.90 -7.76 4.01
N GLY A 53 3.55 -6.49 3.76
CA GLY A 53 2.68 -6.09 2.66
C GLY A 53 3.23 -6.43 1.26
N ILE A 54 4.55 -6.43 1.06
CA ILE A 54 5.16 -6.80 -0.23
C ILE A 54 4.86 -8.26 -0.54
N THR A 55 5.07 -9.15 0.43
CA THR A 55 4.78 -10.58 0.30
C THR A 55 3.31 -10.85 0.00
N THR A 56 2.39 -10.11 0.65
CA THR A 56 0.96 -10.21 0.35
C THR A 56 0.66 -9.86 -1.11
N VAL A 57 1.27 -8.80 -1.64
CA VAL A 57 1.12 -8.43 -3.06
C VAL A 57 1.71 -9.52 -3.97
N GLU A 58 2.88 -10.05 -3.66
CA GLU A 58 3.52 -11.12 -4.42
C GLU A 58 2.70 -12.42 -4.41
N GLN A 59 2.11 -12.77 -3.27
CA GLN A 59 1.15 -13.89 -3.17
C GLN A 59 -0.06 -13.67 -4.06
N HIS A 60 -0.68 -12.46 -4.03
CA HIS A 60 -1.78 -12.14 -4.93
C HIS A 60 -1.37 -12.25 -6.40
N ILE A 61 -0.17 -11.81 -6.76
CA ILE A 61 0.35 -11.98 -8.12
C ILE A 61 0.47 -13.46 -8.47
N CYS A 62 1.03 -14.30 -7.59
CA CYS A 62 1.15 -15.73 -7.82
C CYS A 62 -0.21 -16.41 -7.97
N ASP A 63 -1.19 -16.05 -7.14
CA ASP A 63 -2.50 -16.69 -7.12
C ASP A 63 -3.39 -16.29 -8.31
N TYR A 64 -3.37 -15.03 -8.70
CA TYR A 64 -4.35 -14.46 -9.63
C TYR A 64 -3.80 -14.19 -11.05
N LEU A 65 -2.49 -14.20 -11.24
CA LEU A 65 -1.88 -13.94 -12.54
C LEU A 65 -1.70 -15.22 -13.40
N ALA A 66 -1.76 -16.40 -12.79
CA ALA A 66 -1.58 -17.69 -13.46
C ALA A 66 -2.44 -17.90 -14.74
N PRO A 67 -3.67 -17.36 -14.87
CA PRO A 67 -4.44 -17.46 -16.10
C PRO A 67 -3.80 -16.74 -17.29
N TYR A 68 -3.01 -15.69 -17.05
CA TYR A 68 -2.49 -14.78 -18.07
C TYR A 68 -1.04 -15.06 -18.47
N VAL A 69 -0.20 -15.52 -17.53
CA VAL A 69 1.24 -15.71 -17.74
C VAL A 69 1.74 -17.01 -17.10
N SER A 70 2.93 -17.46 -17.52
CA SER A 70 3.69 -18.49 -16.80
C SER A 70 4.61 -17.80 -15.81
N LEU A 71 4.21 -17.77 -14.53
CA LEU A 71 4.93 -17.07 -13.47
C LEU A 71 5.78 -18.04 -12.66
N ARG A 72 7.03 -17.63 -12.37
CA ARG A 72 7.92 -18.29 -11.40
C ARG A 72 8.44 -17.27 -10.40
N HIS A 73 8.26 -17.53 -9.12
CA HIS A 73 8.79 -16.71 -8.03
C HIS A 73 10.18 -17.20 -7.59
N VAL A 74 11.08 -16.25 -7.34
CA VAL A 74 12.44 -16.48 -6.84
C VAL A 74 12.67 -15.62 -5.60
N ALA A 75 12.87 -16.29 -4.46
CA ALA A 75 13.14 -15.61 -3.19
C ALA A 75 14.53 -14.95 -3.18
N THR A 76 14.60 -13.71 -2.76
CA THR A 76 15.84 -12.91 -2.62
C THR A 76 16.19 -12.62 -1.17
N MET A 77 15.29 -12.95 -0.24
CA MET A 77 15.45 -12.81 1.20
C MET A 77 14.44 -13.73 1.90
N ASP A 78 14.81 -14.23 3.06
CA ASP A 78 13.98 -14.96 4.01
C ASP A 78 14.06 -14.33 5.41
N GLU A 79 13.32 -14.85 6.39
CA GLU A 79 13.38 -14.41 7.80
C GLU A 79 14.51 -15.07 8.59
N GLY A 80 15.36 -15.86 7.96
CA GLY A 80 16.46 -16.59 8.58
C GLY A 80 17.59 -15.70 9.11
N SER A 81 18.68 -16.36 9.54
CA SER A 81 19.91 -15.72 10.01
C SER A 81 20.53 -14.82 8.94
N LYS A 82 21.47 -13.94 9.33
CA LYS A 82 22.21 -13.09 8.37
C LYS A 82 22.89 -13.92 7.28
N LEU A 83 23.46 -15.08 7.64
CA LEU A 83 24.10 -16.01 6.71
C LEU A 83 23.05 -16.67 5.80
N GLY A 84 21.92 -17.14 6.34
CA GLY A 84 20.80 -17.70 5.57
C GLY A 84 20.32 -16.70 4.51
N ARG A 85 20.08 -15.45 4.88
CA ARG A 85 19.70 -14.36 3.96
C ARG A 85 20.73 -14.11 2.86
N ALA A 86 22.03 -14.18 3.20
CA ALA A 86 23.09 -14.05 2.20
C ALA A 86 23.09 -15.22 1.21
N LEU A 87 22.89 -16.46 1.69
CA LEU A 87 22.78 -17.65 0.86
C LEU A 87 21.54 -17.61 -0.05
N THR A 88 20.40 -17.17 0.48
CA THR A 88 19.17 -16.99 -0.31
C THR A 88 19.39 -15.97 -1.43
N PHE A 89 20.05 -14.84 -1.14
CA PHE A 89 20.40 -13.88 -2.16
C PHE A 89 21.40 -14.43 -3.20
N ALA A 90 22.42 -15.16 -2.78
CA ALA A 90 23.38 -15.81 -3.69
C ALA A 90 22.70 -16.83 -4.62
N ARG A 91 21.70 -17.59 -4.10
CA ARG A 91 20.86 -18.49 -4.93
C ARG A 91 20.04 -17.68 -5.95
N ALA A 92 19.45 -16.55 -5.55
CA ALA A 92 18.72 -15.68 -6.47
C ALA A 92 19.62 -15.13 -7.59
N VAL A 93 20.84 -14.69 -7.27
CA VAL A 93 21.82 -14.22 -8.28
C VAL A 93 22.20 -15.37 -9.25
N ARG A 94 22.45 -16.57 -8.73
CA ARG A 94 22.76 -17.74 -9.57
C ARG A 94 21.59 -18.09 -10.48
N GLU A 95 20.39 -18.04 -9.95
CA GLU A 95 19.17 -18.32 -10.73
C GLU A 95 18.94 -17.27 -11.81
N LEU A 96 19.13 -15.99 -11.49
CA LEU A 96 19.06 -14.91 -12.47
C LEU A 96 20.11 -15.11 -13.59
N ARG A 97 21.35 -15.47 -13.28
CA ARG A 97 22.37 -15.78 -14.30
C ARG A 97 21.92 -16.86 -15.26
N ARG A 98 21.39 -17.98 -14.75
CA ARG A 98 20.84 -19.06 -15.59
C ARG A 98 19.71 -18.58 -16.51
N VAL A 99 18.84 -17.71 -15.98
CA VAL A 99 17.75 -17.11 -16.77
C VAL A 99 18.29 -16.21 -17.87
N LEU A 100 19.33 -15.41 -17.58
CA LEU A 100 19.93 -14.47 -18.54
C LEU A 100 20.76 -15.17 -19.62
N GLU A 101 21.42 -16.29 -19.29
CA GLU A 101 22.17 -17.14 -20.20
C GLU A 101 21.26 -18.02 -21.08
N GLY A 102 20.02 -18.25 -20.63
CA GLY A 102 19.03 -19.03 -21.38
C GLY A 102 18.55 -18.31 -22.65
N ILE A 103 18.18 -19.10 -23.67
CA ILE A 103 17.64 -18.60 -24.94
C ILE A 103 16.15 -18.25 -24.86
N ASP A 104 15.44 -18.78 -23.87
CA ASP A 104 14.01 -18.55 -23.70
C ASP A 104 13.70 -17.09 -23.37
N PRO A 105 12.87 -16.39 -24.14
CA PRO A 105 12.46 -15.04 -23.83
C PRO A 105 11.61 -15.03 -22.55
N CYS A 106 11.93 -14.12 -21.63
CA CYS A 106 11.16 -13.92 -20.41
C CYS A 106 11.25 -12.47 -19.94
N ILE A 107 10.26 -12.06 -19.18
CA ILE A 107 10.26 -10.78 -18.44
C ILE A 107 10.79 -11.02 -17.05
N VAL A 108 11.71 -10.19 -16.60
CA VAL A 108 12.16 -10.18 -15.20
C VAL A 108 11.41 -9.10 -14.45
N HIS A 109 10.68 -9.50 -13.40
CA HIS A 109 9.92 -8.61 -12.53
C HIS A 109 10.56 -8.57 -11.14
N ILE A 110 11.03 -7.40 -10.71
CA ILE A 110 11.75 -7.24 -9.44
C ILE A 110 10.96 -6.31 -8.50
N HIS A 111 10.58 -6.86 -7.35
CA HIS A 111 9.95 -6.08 -6.28
C HIS A 111 11.01 -5.48 -5.37
N PHE A 112 10.94 -4.18 -5.11
CA PHE A 112 11.89 -3.51 -4.24
C PHE A 112 11.20 -2.54 -3.28
N ALA A 113 11.87 -2.25 -2.16
CA ALA A 113 11.46 -1.22 -1.20
C ALA A 113 12.61 -0.22 -1.02
N SER A 114 12.98 0.11 0.22
CA SER A 114 14.06 1.04 0.55
C SER A 114 15.29 0.32 1.15
N ARG A 115 16.38 1.07 1.36
CA ARG A 115 17.59 0.64 2.08
C ARG A 115 18.22 -0.64 1.49
N GLY A 116 18.54 -1.62 2.34
CA GLY A 116 19.16 -2.88 1.92
C GLY A 116 18.33 -3.71 0.94
N SER A 117 17.00 -3.58 0.92
CA SER A 117 16.15 -4.18 -0.11
C SER A 117 16.44 -3.56 -1.47
N ALA A 118 16.45 -2.23 -1.56
CA ALA A 118 16.74 -1.53 -2.80
C ALA A 118 18.11 -1.90 -3.36
N LEU A 119 19.17 -1.85 -2.55
CA LEU A 119 20.53 -2.14 -3.01
C LEU A 119 20.66 -3.55 -3.60
N ARG A 120 20.13 -4.56 -2.89
CA ARG A 120 20.16 -5.96 -3.41
C ARG A 120 19.42 -6.09 -4.74
N LYS A 121 18.24 -5.45 -4.83
CA LYS A 121 17.40 -5.52 -6.04
C LYS A 121 18.01 -4.74 -7.20
N MET A 122 18.69 -3.63 -6.94
CA MET A 122 19.42 -2.87 -7.98
C MET A 122 20.61 -3.68 -8.53
N ILE A 123 21.27 -4.53 -7.75
CA ILE A 123 22.26 -5.47 -8.28
C ILE A 123 21.63 -6.41 -9.31
N LEU A 124 20.49 -7.05 -8.97
CA LEU A 124 19.77 -7.91 -9.90
C LEU A 124 19.31 -7.15 -11.14
N ALA A 125 18.69 -5.98 -10.94
CA ALA A 125 18.22 -5.12 -12.04
C ALA A 125 19.36 -4.69 -12.97
N GLY A 126 20.52 -4.34 -12.43
CA GLY A 126 21.71 -4.03 -13.21
C GLY A 126 22.24 -5.21 -14.05
N MET A 127 22.08 -6.44 -13.60
CA MET A 127 22.38 -7.63 -14.41
C MET A 127 21.40 -7.78 -15.57
N VAL A 128 20.10 -7.58 -15.30
CA VAL A 128 19.03 -7.68 -16.31
C VAL A 128 19.19 -6.63 -17.39
N THR A 129 19.43 -5.36 -17.01
CA THR A 129 19.63 -4.26 -17.96
C THR A 129 20.87 -4.44 -18.83
N ARG A 130 21.98 -4.99 -18.25
CA ARG A 130 23.20 -5.31 -19.06
C ARG A 130 22.97 -6.43 -20.05
N ALA A 131 22.10 -7.39 -19.71
CA ALA A 131 21.75 -8.50 -20.60
C ALA A 131 20.68 -8.14 -21.64
N GLY A 132 20.16 -6.89 -21.64
CA GLY A 132 19.13 -6.43 -22.56
C GLY A 132 17.78 -7.16 -22.44
N ARG A 133 17.49 -7.77 -21.28
CA ARG A 133 16.23 -8.48 -21.06
C ARG A 133 15.15 -7.50 -20.55
N PRO A 134 13.87 -7.73 -20.92
CA PRO A 134 12.75 -6.94 -20.41
C PRO A 134 12.71 -6.93 -18.88
N LEU A 135 12.67 -5.73 -18.30
CA LEU A 135 12.71 -5.48 -16.86
C LEU A 135 11.50 -4.67 -16.38
N VAL A 136 10.79 -5.21 -15.41
CA VAL A 136 9.78 -4.49 -14.61
C VAL A 136 10.34 -4.28 -13.21
N LEU A 137 10.38 -3.05 -12.76
CA LEU A 137 10.74 -2.67 -11.39
C LEU A 137 9.47 -2.25 -10.65
N HIS A 138 9.11 -2.97 -9.59
CA HIS A 138 7.92 -2.70 -8.82
C HIS A 138 8.27 -2.16 -7.43
N ALA A 139 7.95 -0.90 -7.22
CA ALA A 139 8.31 -0.17 -6.02
C ALA A 139 7.24 -0.32 -4.93
N HIS A 140 7.63 -0.74 -3.71
CA HIS A 140 6.69 -0.92 -2.59
C HIS A 140 6.99 -0.04 -1.37
N GLY A 141 8.11 0.66 -1.35
CA GLY A 141 8.58 1.34 -0.15
C GLY A 141 8.11 2.78 -0.01
N GLY A 142 7.49 3.12 1.13
CA GLY A 142 7.17 4.49 1.48
C GLY A 142 8.39 5.39 1.79
N TYR A 143 9.58 4.81 2.00
CA TYR A 143 10.81 5.54 2.36
C TYR A 143 11.89 5.48 1.28
N PHE A 144 11.52 5.21 0.04
CA PHE A 144 12.51 5.13 -1.03
C PHE A 144 13.06 6.51 -1.40
N ASP A 145 12.26 7.55 -1.37
CA ASP A 145 12.65 8.94 -1.61
C ASP A 145 13.70 9.43 -0.61
N GLU A 146 13.47 9.25 0.68
CA GLU A 146 14.47 9.60 1.72
C GLU A 146 15.76 8.80 1.56
N PHE A 147 15.64 7.50 1.28
CA PHE A 147 16.79 6.63 1.05
C PHE A 147 17.58 7.09 -0.18
N HIS A 148 16.91 7.37 -1.29
CA HIS A 148 17.49 7.82 -2.55
C HIS A 148 18.26 9.15 -2.39
N ARG A 149 17.64 10.14 -1.74
CA ARG A 149 18.28 11.45 -1.48
C ARG A 149 19.52 11.35 -0.58
N ARG A 150 19.57 10.34 0.30
CA ARG A 150 20.73 10.09 1.20
C ARG A 150 21.83 9.25 0.56
N LEU A 151 21.64 8.74 -0.64
CA LEU A 151 22.68 7.96 -1.33
C LEU A 151 23.86 8.85 -1.71
N PRO A 152 25.12 8.37 -1.61
CA PRO A 152 26.27 9.00 -2.23
C PRO A 152 26.03 9.22 -3.74
N GLY A 153 26.48 10.35 -4.29
CA GLY A 153 26.15 10.76 -5.65
C GLY A 153 26.43 9.71 -6.74
N VAL A 154 27.54 8.97 -6.63
CA VAL A 154 27.89 7.89 -7.57
C VAL A 154 26.85 6.75 -7.50
N LEU A 155 26.49 6.35 -6.28
CA LEU A 155 25.52 5.26 -6.08
C LEU A 155 24.11 5.70 -6.50
N ARG A 156 23.73 6.96 -6.23
CA ARG A 156 22.46 7.53 -6.68
C ARG A 156 22.36 7.50 -8.20
N ARG A 157 23.37 8.02 -8.93
CA ARG A 157 23.40 7.96 -10.39
C ARG A 157 23.33 6.53 -10.94
N THR A 158 23.95 5.58 -10.24
CA THR A 158 23.85 4.15 -10.62
C THR A 158 22.44 3.62 -10.49
N VAL A 159 21.76 3.94 -9.38
CA VAL A 159 20.35 3.58 -9.15
C VAL A 159 19.45 4.24 -10.20
N ASP A 160 19.62 5.55 -10.44
CA ASP A 160 18.85 6.29 -11.44
C ASP A 160 19.03 5.70 -12.84
N GLY A 161 20.27 5.42 -13.23
CA GLY A 161 20.55 4.80 -14.53
C GLY A 161 19.97 3.38 -14.70
N ILE A 162 19.74 2.63 -13.61
CA ILE A 162 19.03 1.36 -13.66
C ILE A 162 17.53 1.58 -13.80
N LEU A 163 16.95 2.52 -13.03
CA LEU A 163 15.53 2.89 -13.10
C LEU A 163 15.16 3.39 -14.51
N GLN A 164 16.00 4.26 -15.10
CA GLN A 164 15.81 4.82 -16.46
C GLN A 164 15.86 3.77 -17.57
N ARG A 165 16.63 2.67 -17.38
CA ARG A 165 16.73 1.57 -18.35
C ARG A 165 15.68 0.48 -18.15
N ALA A 166 14.90 0.52 -17.09
CA ALA A 166 13.79 -0.42 -16.92
C ALA A 166 12.72 -0.16 -17.98
N ASN A 167 12.15 -1.23 -18.55
CA ASN A 167 11.05 -1.11 -19.50
C ASN A 167 9.79 -0.55 -18.82
N VAL A 168 9.58 -0.91 -17.54
CA VAL A 168 8.50 -0.36 -16.73
C VAL A 168 8.93 -0.22 -15.28
N VAL A 169 8.65 0.93 -14.68
CA VAL A 169 8.68 1.17 -13.24
C VAL A 169 7.23 1.27 -12.77
N ILE A 170 6.78 0.31 -11.96
CA ILE A 170 5.46 0.34 -11.35
C ILE A 170 5.55 1.17 -10.06
N ALA A 171 4.82 2.27 -10.04
CA ALA A 171 4.63 3.15 -8.89
C ALA A 171 3.26 2.91 -8.25
N LEU A 172 3.17 2.93 -6.92
CA LEU A 172 1.90 2.64 -6.23
C LEU A 172 0.89 3.79 -6.26
N SER A 173 1.32 5.01 -6.60
CA SER A 173 0.49 6.21 -6.60
C SER A 173 1.02 7.28 -7.55
N SER A 174 0.21 8.32 -7.80
CA SER A 174 0.60 9.49 -8.60
C SER A 174 1.81 10.19 -8.01
N ARG A 175 1.84 10.40 -6.68
CA ARG A 175 2.99 10.99 -5.97
C ARG A 175 4.28 10.20 -6.20
N TRP A 176 4.23 8.86 -6.16
CA TRP A 176 5.41 8.02 -6.40
C TRP A 176 5.81 8.02 -7.87
N ARG A 177 4.84 8.09 -8.80
CA ARG A 177 5.14 8.33 -10.21
C ARG A 177 5.92 9.63 -10.39
N ASP A 178 5.44 10.72 -9.82
CA ASP A 178 6.07 12.04 -9.94
C ASP A 178 7.49 12.05 -9.35
N PHE A 179 7.73 11.34 -8.25
CA PHE A 179 9.06 11.13 -7.70
C PHE A 179 10.00 10.43 -8.70
N TYR A 180 9.58 9.32 -9.32
CA TYR A 180 10.41 8.61 -10.29
C TYR A 180 10.65 9.42 -11.56
N VAL A 181 9.67 10.17 -12.02
CA VAL A 181 9.80 11.04 -13.21
C VAL A 181 10.69 12.24 -12.92
N ASN A 182 10.44 12.97 -11.83
CA ASN A 182 11.07 14.27 -11.59
C ASN A 182 12.40 14.17 -10.86
N GLU A 183 12.58 13.22 -9.94
CA GLU A 183 13.81 13.10 -9.14
C GLU A 183 14.76 12.00 -9.64
N CYS A 184 14.24 10.90 -10.20
CA CYS A 184 15.05 9.83 -10.78
C CYS A 184 15.18 9.95 -12.31
N GLU A 185 14.54 10.96 -12.94
CA GLU A 185 14.57 11.24 -14.38
C GLU A 185 14.14 10.05 -15.25
N VAL A 186 13.22 9.22 -14.74
CA VAL A 186 12.64 8.12 -15.52
C VAL A 186 11.65 8.68 -16.51
N SER A 187 11.72 8.23 -17.78
CA SER A 187 10.75 8.67 -18.80
C SER A 187 9.31 8.44 -18.33
N PRO A 188 8.40 9.42 -18.45
CA PRO A 188 6.99 9.27 -18.08
C PRO A 188 6.31 8.07 -18.74
N SER A 189 6.74 7.68 -19.94
CA SER A 189 6.21 6.50 -20.67
C SER A 189 6.65 5.17 -20.04
N HIS A 190 7.70 5.16 -19.23
CA HIS A 190 8.19 3.98 -18.52
C HIS A 190 7.63 3.87 -17.10
N VAL A 191 6.93 4.89 -16.58
CA VAL A 191 6.32 4.82 -15.24
C VAL A 191 4.82 4.56 -15.36
N THR A 192 4.36 3.48 -14.73
CA THR A 192 2.94 3.11 -14.67
C THR A 192 2.46 3.14 -13.22
N VAL A 193 1.34 3.81 -12.96
CA VAL A 193 0.70 3.77 -11.63
C VAL A 193 -0.16 2.53 -11.54
N LEU A 194 0.17 1.67 -10.58
CA LEU A 194 -0.60 0.47 -10.27
C LEU A 194 -0.63 0.30 -8.74
N PRO A 195 -1.69 0.76 -8.06
CA PRO A 195 -1.85 0.59 -6.61
C PRO A 195 -1.88 -0.88 -6.21
N ASN A 196 -1.53 -1.17 -4.96
CA ASN A 196 -1.60 -2.54 -4.44
C ASN A 196 -3.01 -3.12 -4.57
N PRO A 197 -3.13 -4.44 -4.81
CA PRO A 197 -4.43 -5.12 -4.92
C PRO A 197 -5.01 -5.49 -3.56
N VAL A 198 -6.32 -5.70 -3.52
CA VAL A 198 -7.03 -6.30 -2.39
C VAL A 198 -8.07 -7.31 -2.89
N ARG A 199 -8.34 -8.33 -2.11
CA ARG A 199 -9.51 -9.19 -2.33
C ARG A 199 -10.77 -8.41 -1.99
N TRP A 200 -11.61 -8.18 -2.98
CA TRP A 200 -12.89 -7.53 -2.80
C TRP A 200 -14.02 -8.55 -2.90
N THR A 201 -14.99 -8.50 -1.97
CA THR A 201 -16.19 -9.33 -1.96
C THR A 201 -17.39 -8.42 -1.83
N ALA A 202 -18.54 -8.80 -2.36
CA ALA A 202 -19.76 -7.98 -2.28
C ALA A 202 -20.32 -7.90 -0.85
N ASP A 203 -20.04 -8.90 -0.03
CA ASP A 203 -20.60 -9.03 1.33
C ASP A 203 -19.71 -8.30 2.33
N VAL A 204 -20.33 -7.41 3.11
CA VAL A 204 -19.69 -6.74 4.26
C VAL A 204 -20.54 -6.94 5.51
N PRO A 205 -19.92 -7.04 6.69
CA PRO A 205 -20.64 -7.16 7.94
C PRO A 205 -21.57 -5.97 8.21
N ASN A 206 -22.78 -6.23 8.71
CA ASN A 206 -23.64 -5.16 9.19
C ASN A 206 -23.12 -4.61 10.54
N ARG A 207 -22.90 -3.29 10.59
CA ARG A 207 -22.37 -2.58 11.76
C ARG A 207 -23.36 -1.61 12.40
N ALA A 208 -24.61 -1.59 11.91
CA ALA A 208 -25.66 -0.73 12.46
C ALA A 208 -26.06 -1.18 13.87
N GLY A 209 -26.43 -0.23 14.72
CA GLY A 209 -26.95 -0.49 16.06
C GLY A 209 -25.90 -0.88 17.11
N ARG A 210 -24.60 -0.80 16.80
CA ARG A 210 -23.55 -1.08 17.79
C ARG A 210 -23.42 0.09 18.78
N THR A 211 -23.50 -0.22 20.05
CA THR A 211 -23.35 0.77 21.15
C THR A 211 -21.89 1.10 21.45
N THR A 212 -20.99 0.18 21.13
CA THR A 212 -19.53 0.33 21.30
C THR A 212 -18.86 0.30 19.94
N VAL A 213 -17.95 1.25 19.69
CA VAL A 213 -17.18 1.38 18.44
C VAL A 213 -15.82 0.72 18.59
N GLN A 214 -15.53 -0.24 17.73
CA GLN A 214 -14.28 -0.99 17.71
C GLN A 214 -13.29 -0.36 16.71
N PHE A 215 -12.23 0.26 17.21
CA PHE A 215 -11.10 0.74 16.42
C PHE A 215 -10.09 -0.36 16.19
N LEU A 216 -9.51 -0.43 15.00
CA LEU A 216 -8.51 -1.42 14.62
C LEU A 216 -7.29 -0.74 14.00
N PHE A 217 -6.12 -1.11 14.49
CA PHE A 217 -4.84 -0.88 13.84
C PHE A 217 -4.22 -2.23 13.45
N LEU A 218 -3.78 -2.34 12.19
CA LEU A 218 -3.04 -3.51 11.69
C LEU A 218 -1.70 -3.08 11.11
N GLY A 219 -0.61 -3.56 11.69
CA GLY A 219 0.72 -3.26 11.18
C GLY A 219 1.81 -3.31 12.24
N ARG A 220 3.03 -2.96 11.84
CA ARG A 220 4.16 -2.91 12.76
C ARG A 220 3.98 -1.79 13.79
N MET A 221 4.00 -2.14 15.05
CA MET A 221 3.91 -1.17 16.15
C MET A 221 5.25 -0.46 16.30
N CYS A 222 5.29 0.81 15.92
CA CYS A 222 6.48 1.66 16.04
C CYS A 222 6.11 3.14 15.85
N GLN A 223 7.01 4.05 16.21
CA GLN A 223 6.81 5.50 16.05
C GLN A 223 6.43 5.87 14.59
N LYS A 224 7.07 5.25 13.60
CA LYS A 224 6.83 5.55 12.18
C LYS A 224 5.41 5.21 11.70
N LYS A 225 4.74 4.30 12.37
CA LYS A 225 3.34 3.93 12.09
C LYS A 225 2.35 4.68 12.98
N GLY A 226 2.84 5.62 13.82
CA GLY A 226 2.01 6.44 14.68
C GLY A 226 1.31 5.66 15.79
N THR A 227 1.85 4.49 16.19
CA THR A 227 1.16 3.63 17.17
C THR A 227 1.12 4.25 18.54
N TYR A 228 2.17 4.99 18.93
CA TYR A 228 2.22 5.75 20.18
C TYR A 228 1.20 6.89 20.17
N ASP A 229 1.12 7.61 19.06
CA ASP A 229 0.17 8.71 18.88
C ASP A 229 -1.27 8.19 18.93
N LEU A 230 -1.53 6.99 18.40
CA LEU A 230 -2.86 6.36 18.43
C LEU A 230 -3.29 6.02 19.87
N VAL A 231 -2.40 5.44 20.68
CA VAL A 231 -2.71 5.16 22.08
C VAL A 231 -2.92 6.46 22.88
N ASN A 232 -2.09 7.48 22.63
CA ASN A 232 -2.25 8.79 23.25
C ASN A 232 -3.54 9.49 22.82
N ALA A 233 -3.95 9.37 21.55
CA ALA A 233 -5.20 9.92 21.05
C ALA A 233 -6.43 9.23 21.66
N PHE A 234 -6.35 7.90 21.85
CA PHE A 234 -7.39 7.15 22.58
C PHE A 234 -7.48 7.60 24.04
N ALA A 235 -6.34 7.80 24.70
CA ALA A 235 -6.25 8.31 26.07
C ALA A 235 -6.89 9.71 26.22
N ALA A 236 -6.73 10.57 25.21
CA ALA A 236 -7.25 11.93 25.18
C ALA A 236 -8.75 12.02 24.84
N LEU A 237 -9.42 10.92 24.53
CA LEU A 237 -10.87 10.91 24.30
C LEU A 237 -11.62 11.38 25.57
N PRO A 238 -12.68 12.20 25.43
CA PRO A 238 -13.58 12.51 26.54
C PRO A 238 -14.13 11.23 27.16
N ASP A 239 -14.29 11.18 28.49
CA ASP A 239 -14.67 9.96 29.21
C ASP A 239 -15.94 9.31 28.68
N ALA A 240 -16.97 10.08 28.38
CA ALA A 240 -18.23 9.57 27.83
C ALA A 240 -18.05 8.93 26.44
N VAL A 241 -17.14 9.44 25.64
CA VAL A 241 -16.80 8.89 24.31
C VAL A 241 -15.94 7.65 24.48
N ARG A 242 -14.91 7.71 25.34
CA ARG A 242 -14.00 6.60 25.61
C ARG A 242 -14.73 5.38 26.19
N ALA A 243 -15.76 5.61 27.01
CA ALA A 243 -16.62 4.52 27.54
C ALA A 243 -17.26 3.68 26.41
N ARG A 244 -17.55 4.29 25.26
CA ARG A 244 -18.12 3.66 24.06
C ARG A 244 -17.08 3.23 23.03
N ALA A 245 -15.79 3.35 23.31
CA ALA A 245 -14.70 3.01 22.40
C ALA A 245 -13.89 1.81 22.90
N ARG A 246 -13.40 1.01 21.96
CA ARG A 246 -12.39 -0.02 22.19
C ARG A 246 -11.36 0.08 21.09
N LEU A 247 -10.09 -0.20 21.40
CA LEU A 247 -8.99 -0.15 20.46
C LEU A 247 -8.28 -1.51 20.43
N THR A 248 -8.17 -2.10 19.25
CA THR A 248 -7.33 -3.29 19.04
C THR A 248 -6.14 -2.91 18.17
N LEU A 249 -4.94 -3.20 18.67
CA LEU A 249 -3.67 -3.05 17.98
C LEU A 249 -3.14 -4.45 17.70
N ALA A 250 -2.90 -4.81 16.42
CA ALA A 250 -2.39 -6.12 16.05
C ALA A 250 -1.18 -6.01 15.11
N GLY A 251 -0.08 -6.70 15.44
CA GLY A 251 1.14 -6.70 14.63
C GLY A 251 2.40 -7.05 15.41
N ASP A 252 3.55 -6.75 14.83
CA ASP A 252 4.88 -6.91 15.44
C ASP A 252 5.47 -5.55 15.87
N GLY A 253 6.72 -5.55 16.32
CA GLY A 253 7.46 -4.33 16.66
C GLY A 253 7.57 -4.07 18.17
N ASP A 254 7.27 -2.84 18.61
CA ASP A 254 7.48 -2.36 19.96
C ASP A 254 6.39 -2.85 20.95
N LEU A 255 6.06 -4.15 20.92
CA LEU A 255 4.92 -4.75 21.64
C LEU A 255 4.93 -4.45 23.15
N GLU A 256 6.07 -4.60 23.81
CA GLU A 256 6.17 -4.37 25.27
C GLU A 256 5.94 -2.90 25.63
N ALA A 257 6.53 -1.98 24.87
CA ALA A 257 6.34 -0.56 25.07
C ALA A 257 4.88 -0.13 24.87
N ILE A 258 4.24 -0.65 23.84
CA ILE A 258 2.82 -0.36 23.56
C ILE A 258 1.90 -1.00 24.62
N ARG A 259 2.17 -2.24 25.07
CA ARG A 259 1.41 -2.86 26.17
C ARG A 259 1.52 -2.05 27.46
N LYS A 260 2.72 -1.58 27.80
CA LYS A 260 2.92 -0.73 28.98
C LYS A 260 2.16 0.60 28.85
N LEU A 261 2.16 1.21 27.66
CA LEU A 261 1.42 2.44 27.43
C LEU A 261 -0.11 2.22 27.48
N ALA A 262 -0.60 1.04 27.08
CA ALA A 262 -1.99 0.66 27.08
C ALA A 262 -2.50 0.18 28.46
N GLU A 263 -1.61 -0.20 29.38
CA GLU A 263 -1.95 -0.81 30.67
C GLU A 263 -3.02 -0.03 31.49
N PRO A 264 -2.99 1.32 31.58
CA PRO A 264 -4.00 2.08 32.33
C PRO A 264 -5.42 1.94 31.78
N PHE A 265 -5.59 1.46 30.57
CA PHE A 265 -6.90 1.36 29.87
C PHE A 265 -7.52 -0.03 29.95
N GLY A 266 -6.81 -1.03 30.53
CA GLY A 266 -7.29 -2.39 30.72
C GLY A 266 -7.90 -2.97 29.45
N GLU A 267 -9.14 -3.47 29.56
CA GLU A 267 -9.86 -4.10 28.43
C GLU A 267 -10.29 -3.14 27.30
N GLN A 268 -10.09 -1.83 27.48
CA GLN A 268 -10.41 -0.85 26.43
C GLN A 268 -9.38 -0.84 25.32
N ILE A 269 -8.11 -1.20 25.60
CA ILE A 269 -7.05 -1.31 24.61
C ILE A 269 -6.48 -2.74 24.61
N LYS A 270 -6.65 -3.45 23.51
CA LYS A 270 -6.12 -4.79 23.32
C LYS A 270 -4.89 -4.77 22.39
N VAL A 271 -3.77 -5.32 22.86
CA VAL A 271 -2.51 -5.40 22.10
C VAL A 271 -2.20 -6.85 21.78
N LEU A 272 -2.37 -7.19 20.51
CA LEU A 272 -2.10 -8.53 19.94
C LEU A 272 -0.74 -8.54 19.25
N SER A 273 -0.04 -9.66 19.30
CA SER A 273 1.12 -9.91 18.46
C SER A 273 0.70 -10.09 17.00
N TRP A 274 1.65 -10.50 16.13
CA TRP A 274 1.34 -10.81 14.74
C TRP A 274 0.17 -11.79 14.66
N VAL A 275 -0.78 -11.48 13.78
CA VAL A 275 -1.97 -12.29 13.50
C VAL A 275 -1.89 -12.88 12.09
N ASP A 276 -2.37 -14.11 11.92
CA ASP A 276 -2.48 -14.75 10.61
C ASP A 276 -3.63 -14.15 9.77
N SER A 277 -3.83 -14.66 8.56
CA SER A 277 -4.85 -14.16 7.65
C SER A 277 -6.27 -14.37 8.18
N SER A 278 -6.53 -15.49 8.83
CA SER A 278 -7.87 -15.82 9.35
C SER A 278 -8.24 -14.90 10.51
N GLU A 279 -7.31 -14.69 11.45
CA GLU A 279 -7.51 -13.79 12.58
C GLU A 279 -7.62 -12.33 12.13
N ARG A 280 -6.84 -11.93 11.11
CA ARG A 280 -6.93 -10.59 10.50
C ARG A 280 -8.30 -10.35 9.87
N GLU A 281 -8.84 -11.30 9.10
CA GLU A 281 -10.19 -11.23 8.54
C GLU A 281 -11.25 -11.12 9.64
N ARG A 282 -11.10 -11.90 10.73
CA ARG A 282 -11.99 -11.83 11.89
C ARG A 282 -11.96 -10.46 12.56
N LEU A 283 -10.77 -9.89 12.77
CA LEU A 283 -10.59 -8.55 13.35
C LEU A 283 -11.22 -7.47 12.46
N LEU A 284 -11.03 -7.53 11.16
CA LEU A 284 -11.64 -6.61 10.20
C LEU A 284 -13.18 -6.70 10.23
N ALA A 285 -13.73 -7.92 10.30
CA ALA A 285 -15.16 -8.13 10.37
C ALA A 285 -15.78 -7.61 11.69
N GLN A 286 -15.07 -7.71 12.80
CA GLN A 286 -15.52 -7.28 14.12
C GLN A 286 -15.34 -5.78 14.39
N SER A 287 -14.50 -5.10 13.62
CA SER A 287 -14.18 -3.68 13.80
C SER A 287 -15.17 -2.76 13.12
N ASP A 288 -15.19 -1.49 13.53
CA ASP A 288 -16.07 -0.43 13.03
C ASP A 288 -15.30 0.69 12.34
N VAL A 289 -14.04 0.92 12.73
CA VAL A 289 -13.16 1.97 12.19
C VAL A 289 -11.74 1.43 12.12
N PHE A 290 -11.08 1.66 10.99
CA PHE A 290 -9.64 1.40 10.86
C PHE A 290 -8.84 2.66 11.15
N VAL A 291 -7.70 2.55 11.84
CA VAL A 291 -6.85 3.70 12.15
C VAL A 291 -5.40 3.42 11.78
N LEU A 292 -4.80 4.30 10.97
CA LEU A 292 -3.40 4.18 10.56
C LEU A 292 -2.75 5.58 10.48
N PRO A 293 -2.29 6.15 11.61
CA PRO A 293 -1.72 7.50 11.67
C PRO A 293 -0.22 7.51 11.33
N SER A 294 0.14 6.89 10.22
CA SER A 294 1.52 6.68 9.78
C SER A 294 2.21 7.98 9.37
N TYR A 295 3.52 8.03 9.52
CA TYR A 295 4.36 9.17 9.10
C TYR A 295 4.83 9.04 7.64
N ASN A 296 4.79 7.86 7.07
CA ASN A 296 5.11 7.61 5.66
C ASN A 296 4.58 6.23 5.23
N GLU A 297 4.05 6.16 4.01
CA GLU A 297 3.50 4.94 3.40
C GLU A 297 3.80 4.88 1.89
N GLY A 298 3.72 3.66 1.33
CA GLY A 298 3.45 3.48 -0.09
C GLY A 298 1.95 3.61 -0.35
N VAL A 299 1.30 2.49 -0.59
CA VAL A 299 -0.15 2.28 -0.46
C VAL A 299 -0.31 1.10 0.51
N PRO A 300 -0.78 1.34 1.76
CA PRO A 300 -0.80 0.31 2.79
C PRO A 300 -1.85 -0.77 2.50
N MET A 301 -1.42 -2.04 2.49
CA MET A 301 -2.31 -3.20 2.31
C MET A 301 -3.43 -3.22 3.36
N ALA A 302 -3.08 -2.98 4.63
CA ALA A 302 -4.05 -2.98 5.72
C ALA A 302 -5.17 -1.94 5.54
N LEU A 303 -4.88 -0.78 4.93
CA LEU A 303 -5.90 0.22 4.58
C LEU A 303 -6.84 -0.33 3.49
N LEU A 304 -6.29 -0.92 2.44
CA LEU A 304 -7.11 -1.49 1.36
C LEU A 304 -7.97 -2.66 1.88
N GLU A 305 -7.42 -3.51 2.74
CA GLU A 305 -8.14 -4.61 3.39
C GLU A 305 -9.27 -4.08 4.29
N ALA A 306 -9.01 -3.02 5.05
CA ALA A 306 -10.03 -2.38 5.88
C ALA A 306 -11.14 -1.73 5.04
N MET A 307 -10.79 -1.02 3.98
CA MET A 307 -11.76 -0.45 3.04
C MET A 307 -12.60 -1.55 2.37
N ALA A 308 -11.98 -2.65 1.92
CA ALA A 308 -12.69 -3.79 1.33
C ALA A 308 -13.62 -4.47 2.34
N ALA A 309 -13.28 -4.48 3.64
CA ALA A 309 -14.15 -4.94 4.71
C ALA A 309 -15.25 -3.92 5.10
N GLY A 310 -15.34 -2.77 4.44
CA GLY A 310 -16.36 -1.74 4.69
C GLY A 310 -16.09 -0.90 5.93
N LEU A 311 -14.82 -0.74 6.33
CA LEU A 311 -14.45 0.14 7.43
C LEU A 311 -14.13 1.54 6.91
N PRO A 312 -14.71 2.61 7.47
CA PRO A 312 -14.16 3.95 7.30
C PRO A 312 -12.80 3.99 7.97
N ALA A 313 -11.88 4.80 7.44
CA ALA A 313 -10.54 4.87 7.99
C ALA A 313 -10.19 6.27 8.52
N ILE A 314 -9.42 6.32 9.62
CA ILE A 314 -8.72 7.52 10.06
C ILE A 314 -7.24 7.32 9.71
N VAL A 315 -6.72 8.15 8.81
CA VAL A 315 -5.37 8.01 8.25
C VAL A 315 -4.67 9.35 8.15
N THR A 316 -3.40 9.33 7.83
CA THR A 316 -2.63 10.54 7.50
C THR A 316 -2.47 10.69 5.98
N PRO A 317 -2.41 11.92 5.43
CA PRO A 317 -2.30 12.17 3.99
C PRO A 317 -0.87 11.96 3.47
N VAL A 318 -0.24 10.81 3.80
CA VAL A 318 1.14 10.51 3.45
C VAL A 318 1.25 9.48 2.33
N GLY A 319 2.33 9.57 1.56
CA GLY A 319 2.61 8.59 0.50
C GLY A 319 1.51 8.51 -0.55
N GLY A 320 1.00 7.30 -0.79
CA GLY A 320 -0.07 7.04 -1.73
C GLY A 320 -1.48 6.98 -1.11
N ILE A 321 -1.62 7.28 0.18
CA ILE A 321 -2.93 7.26 0.85
C ILE A 321 -3.94 8.21 0.20
N PRO A 322 -3.59 9.46 -0.20
CA PRO A 322 -4.54 10.37 -0.85
C PRO A 322 -5.07 9.88 -2.20
N ASP A 323 -4.37 8.97 -2.88
CA ASP A 323 -4.84 8.39 -4.15
C ASP A 323 -5.93 7.32 -3.92
N VAL A 324 -5.97 6.70 -2.75
CA VAL A 324 -6.89 5.59 -2.45
C VAL A 324 -8.07 5.99 -1.55
N LEU A 325 -7.92 6.99 -0.69
CA LEU A 325 -8.95 7.47 0.23
C LEU A 325 -9.08 8.99 0.14
N ARG A 326 -10.31 9.51 0.12
CA ARG A 326 -10.64 10.95 0.12
C ARG A 326 -11.15 11.37 1.49
N HIS A 327 -10.60 12.47 2.01
CA HIS A 327 -11.03 13.06 3.28
C HIS A 327 -12.54 13.39 3.28
N GLY A 328 -13.25 12.98 4.35
CA GLY A 328 -14.70 13.22 4.50
C GLY A 328 -15.60 12.35 3.63
N VAL A 329 -15.02 11.47 2.79
CA VAL A 329 -15.79 10.56 1.92
C VAL A 329 -15.66 9.12 2.40
N GLU A 330 -14.52 8.49 2.25
CA GLU A 330 -14.25 7.12 2.68
C GLU A 330 -13.72 7.05 4.13
N GLY A 331 -13.37 8.20 4.72
CA GLY A 331 -12.82 8.32 6.06
C GLY A 331 -12.30 9.72 6.34
N LEU A 332 -11.50 9.85 7.39
CA LEU A 332 -10.94 11.12 7.84
C LEU A 332 -9.42 11.10 7.68
N MET A 333 -8.86 12.21 7.21
CA MET A 333 -7.40 12.42 7.20
C MET A 333 -7.04 13.42 8.30
N VAL A 334 -5.98 13.10 9.03
CA VAL A 334 -5.38 13.94 10.08
C VAL A 334 -3.88 14.10 9.80
N GLU A 335 -3.29 15.23 10.16
CA GLU A 335 -1.85 15.43 9.96
C GLU A 335 -1.04 14.48 10.84
N PRO A 336 0.12 13.98 10.37
CA PRO A 336 1.02 13.16 11.19
C PRO A 336 1.44 13.88 12.48
N ALA A 337 1.57 13.13 13.59
CA ALA A 337 1.93 13.63 14.91
C ALA A 337 0.89 14.58 15.58
N HIS A 338 -0.29 14.77 14.99
CA HIS A 338 -1.35 15.60 15.57
C HIS A 338 -2.30 14.73 16.42
N VAL A 339 -1.88 14.41 17.64
CA VAL A 339 -2.64 13.56 18.58
C VAL A 339 -4.04 14.12 18.87
N THR A 340 -4.17 15.44 18.99
CA THR A 340 -5.46 16.10 19.27
C THR A 340 -6.45 15.90 18.10
N ASP A 341 -5.99 16.08 16.88
CA ASP A 341 -6.87 15.92 15.69
C ASP A 341 -7.23 14.46 15.49
N LEU A 342 -6.30 13.54 15.78
CA LEU A 342 -6.56 12.11 15.76
C LEU A 342 -7.62 11.73 16.79
N SER A 343 -7.51 12.25 18.03
CA SER A 343 -8.53 12.05 19.08
C SER A 343 -9.89 12.63 18.67
N ALA A 344 -9.92 13.83 18.10
CA ALA A 344 -11.15 14.46 17.61
C ALA A 344 -11.81 13.65 16.48
N ALA A 345 -11.02 13.14 15.55
CA ALA A 345 -11.52 12.26 14.47
C ALA A 345 -12.08 10.95 15.02
N MET A 346 -11.42 10.35 16.02
CA MET A 346 -11.94 9.16 16.71
C MET A 346 -13.25 9.48 17.43
N ALA A 347 -13.32 10.58 18.19
CA ALA A 347 -14.53 11.01 18.90
C ALA A 347 -15.70 11.25 17.94
N ARG A 348 -15.44 11.86 16.77
CA ARG A 348 -16.44 12.10 15.72
C ARG A 348 -17.05 10.79 15.23
N LEU A 349 -16.23 9.78 14.92
CA LEU A 349 -16.75 8.50 14.43
C LEU A 349 -17.39 7.63 15.53
N VAL A 350 -17.17 7.91 16.83
CA VAL A 350 -17.91 7.31 17.94
C VAL A 350 -19.29 7.94 18.10
N THR A 351 -19.43 9.25 17.85
CA THR A 351 -20.66 9.99 18.15
C THR A 351 -21.60 10.14 16.94
N HIS A 352 -21.10 9.93 15.71
CA HIS A 352 -21.86 10.07 14.47
C HIS A 352 -21.97 8.74 13.72
N ASP A 353 -22.88 7.87 14.18
CA ASP A 353 -23.06 6.51 13.64
C ASP A 353 -23.41 6.50 12.15
N ASP A 354 -24.30 7.40 11.69
CA ASP A 354 -24.71 7.48 10.28
C ASP A 354 -23.52 7.84 9.38
N GLU A 355 -22.68 8.78 9.82
CA GLU A 355 -21.46 9.15 9.09
C GLU A 355 -20.49 7.98 9.01
N ARG A 356 -20.24 7.30 10.14
CA ARG A 356 -19.35 6.12 10.21
C ARG A 356 -19.79 5.04 9.23
N ILE A 357 -21.08 4.68 9.26
CA ILE A 357 -21.64 3.64 8.40
C ILE A 357 -21.62 4.06 6.93
N ALA A 358 -22.03 5.29 6.62
CA ALA A 358 -22.02 5.79 5.24
C ALA A 358 -20.60 5.87 4.67
N SER A 359 -19.60 6.31 5.45
CA SER A 359 -18.20 6.35 5.03
C SER A 359 -17.64 4.94 4.81
N GLY A 360 -18.01 3.97 5.66
CA GLY A 360 -17.63 2.57 5.48
C GLY A 360 -18.17 1.97 4.18
N ARG A 361 -19.43 2.24 3.83
CA ARG A 361 -20.01 1.81 2.54
C ARG A 361 -19.24 2.40 1.36
N ARG A 362 -18.95 3.72 1.39
CA ARG A 362 -18.15 4.37 0.35
C ARG A 362 -16.74 3.83 0.26
N ALA A 363 -16.10 3.51 1.40
CA ALA A 363 -14.80 2.87 1.44
C ALA A 363 -14.83 1.49 0.75
N HIS A 364 -15.86 0.70 1.02
CA HIS A 364 -16.05 -0.59 0.35
C HIS A 364 -16.24 -0.47 -1.16
N GLU A 365 -17.10 0.45 -1.61
CA GLU A 365 -17.29 0.71 -3.04
C GLU A 365 -15.98 1.18 -3.71
N ARG A 366 -15.23 2.06 -3.04
CA ARG A 366 -13.93 2.52 -3.53
C ARG A 366 -12.92 1.40 -3.64
N ALA A 367 -12.87 0.47 -2.66
CA ALA A 367 -11.97 -0.67 -2.65
C ALA A 367 -12.15 -1.60 -3.85
N ARG A 368 -13.34 -1.65 -4.48
CA ARG A 368 -13.60 -2.41 -5.70
C ARG A 368 -12.67 -2.02 -6.85
N SER A 369 -12.23 -0.76 -6.91
CA SER A 369 -11.27 -0.32 -7.94
C SER A 369 -9.86 -0.87 -7.76
N PHE A 370 -9.57 -1.46 -6.59
CA PHE A 370 -8.30 -2.12 -6.26
C PHE A 370 -8.42 -3.65 -6.24
N ASP A 371 -9.52 -4.18 -6.78
CA ASP A 371 -9.77 -5.64 -6.80
C ASP A 371 -8.65 -6.41 -7.48
N VAL A 372 -8.26 -7.52 -6.86
CA VAL A 372 -7.13 -8.35 -7.27
C VAL A 372 -7.27 -8.91 -8.70
N HIS A 373 -8.49 -9.18 -9.18
CA HIS A 373 -8.71 -9.66 -10.55
C HIS A 373 -8.49 -8.54 -11.58
N ALA A 374 -8.92 -7.31 -11.26
CA ALA A 374 -8.64 -6.14 -12.09
C ALA A 374 -7.13 -5.84 -12.12
N TYR A 375 -6.48 -5.91 -10.96
CA TYR A 375 -5.04 -5.76 -10.84
C TYR A 375 -4.27 -6.79 -11.69
N ALA A 376 -4.65 -8.06 -11.63
CA ALA A 376 -4.00 -9.12 -12.42
C ALA A 376 -4.13 -8.87 -13.93
N ARG A 377 -5.30 -8.42 -14.42
CA ARG A 377 -5.49 -8.03 -15.83
C ARG A 377 -4.58 -6.86 -16.21
N ASN A 378 -4.56 -5.79 -15.42
CA ASN A 378 -3.73 -4.61 -15.68
C ASN A 378 -2.23 -4.97 -15.69
N LEU A 379 -1.79 -5.83 -14.78
CA LEU A 379 -0.40 -6.29 -14.74
C LEU A 379 -0.07 -7.18 -15.96
N ALA A 380 -0.99 -8.02 -16.40
CA ALA A 380 -0.83 -8.81 -17.63
C ALA A 380 -0.70 -7.92 -18.86
N GLU A 381 -1.50 -6.85 -18.98
CA GLU A 381 -1.39 -5.86 -20.06
C GLU A 381 -0.03 -5.13 -20.04
N ILE A 382 0.52 -4.83 -18.86
CA ILE A 382 1.87 -4.28 -18.73
C ILE A 382 2.89 -5.25 -19.32
N TYR A 383 2.80 -6.53 -19.01
CA TYR A 383 3.71 -7.52 -19.58
C TYR A 383 3.54 -7.70 -21.09
N GLN A 384 2.30 -7.68 -21.61
CA GLN A 384 2.05 -7.79 -23.06
C GLN A 384 2.72 -6.65 -23.85
N ARG A 385 2.73 -5.43 -23.31
CA ARG A 385 3.37 -4.26 -23.97
C ARG A 385 4.88 -4.39 -24.11
N ILE A 386 5.54 -5.13 -23.23
CA ILE A 386 7.00 -5.25 -23.20
C ILE A 386 7.50 -6.65 -23.55
N ALA A 387 6.59 -7.57 -23.85
CA ALA A 387 6.97 -8.94 -24.23
C ALA A 387 7.79 -8.93 -25.53
N PRO A 388 8.85 -9.75 -25.63
CA PRO A 388 9.66 -9.85 -26.84
C PRO A 388 8.84 -10.29 -28.04
N VAL A 389 8.90 -9.56 -29.15
CA VAL A 389 8.10 -9.74 -30.39
C VAL A 389 8.28 -11.12 -31.05
N ALA A 390 9.35 -11.84 -30.75
CA ALA A 390 9.63 -13.16 -31.34
C ALA A 390 8.60 -14.26 -30.99
N GLU A 391 7.79 -14.05 -29.94
CA GLU A 391 6.74 -15.02 -29.56
C GLU A 391 5.42 -14.88 -30.34
N TYR A 392 5.26 -13.81 -31.14
CA TYR A 392 4.00 -13.49 -31.84
C TYR A 392 4.05 -13.70 -33.36
N ARG A 393 5.22 -14.01 -33.96
CA ARG A 393 5.39 -14.09 -35.41
C ARG A 393 5.15 -15.47 -36.09
N GLU A 394 4.86 -16.52 -35.32
CA GLU A 394 4.65 -17.86 -35.92
C GLU A 394 3.20 -18.25 -36.18
N LEU A 395 2.24 -17.30 -36.13
CA LEU A 395 0.82 -17.60 -36.43
C LEU A 395 0.16 -16.50 -37.29
N ALA A 396 0.78 -16.09 -38.38
CA ALA A 396 0.13 -15.35 -39.46
C ALA A 396 -0.02 -16.23 -40.69
#